data_e16e1a80152a44e4bac2d95d5423dd0f
#
_entry.id   e16e1a80152a44e4bac2d95d5423dd0f
#
_cell.length_a   1.000
_cell.length_b   1.000
_cell.length_c   1.000
_cell.angle_alpha   90.00
_cell.angle_beta   90.00
_cell.angle_gamma   90.00
#
_symmetry.space_group_name_H-M   'P 1'
#
loop_
_entity.id
_entity.type
_entity.pdbx_description
1 polymer ?
#
loop_
_entity_poly.entity_id
_entity_poly.type
_entity_poly.pdbx_seq_one_letter_code
_entity_poly.pdbx_strand_id
1 'polypeptide(L)'
;MAANDDEQGLLLADGLDAAFIGTGERWGQPNVAVYDKDKCINILAENMSYEEAVEYFNFNIAGAWVGEQTPIFVDLEEKYLCL
;
A
#
# COMPACT_ATOMS: atom_id res chain seq x y z
N MET A 1 12.39 5.91 -9.82
CA MET A 1 11.56 5.36 -9.80
C MET A 1 10.30 5.91 -10.03
N ALA A 2 9.96 6.92 -9.53
CA ALA A 2 8.71 7.48 -9.76
C ALA A 2 8.45 7.70 -11.22
N ALA A 3 9.44 8.07 -11.91
CA ALA A 3 9.26 8.33 -13.31
C ALA A 3 8.79 7.10 -14.06
N ASN A 4 9.29 5.98 -13.65
CA ASN A 4 8.87 4.78 -14.29
C ASN A 4 7.45 4.49 -14.01
N ASP A 5 7.05 4.80 -12.80
CA ASP A 5 5.69 4.52 -12.41
C ASP A 5 4.74 5.37 -13.20
N ASP A 6 5.12 6.60 -13.44
CA ASP A 6 4.28 7.47 -14.22
C ASP A 6 4.10 6.94 -15.62
N GLU A 7 5.16 6.45 -16.19
CA GLU A 7 5.08 5.94 -17.53
C GLU A 7 4.16 4.74 -17.63
N GLN A 8 4.07 4.01 -16.54
CA GLN A 8 3.22 2.84 -16.55
C GLN A 8 1.85 3.14 -16.02
N GLY A 9 1.60 4.39 -15.63
CA GLY A 9 0.30 4.74 -15.14
C GLY A 9 0.03 4.22 -13.75
N LEU A 10 1.07 3.93 -13.00
CA LEU A 10 0.91 3.38 -11.68
C LEU A 10 0.50 4.46 -10.69
N LEU A 11 -0.52 4.19 -9.89
CA LEU A 11 -0.94 5.11 -8.85
C LEU A 11 -0.22 4.76 -7.57
N LEU A 12 0.37 5.76 -6.95
CA LEU A 12 1.14 5.56 -5.73
C LEU A 12 0.46 6.23 -4.55
N ALA A 13 0.67 5.67 -3.38
CA ALA A 13 0.12 6.24 -2.16
C ALA A 13 1.14 7.23 -1.59
N ASP A 14 0.79 8.49 -1.63
CA ASP A 14 1.66 9.55 -1.17
C ASP A 14 2.05 9.39 0.28
N GLY A 15 3.32 9.56 0.56
CA GLY A 15 3.78 9.50 1.94
C GLY A 15 4.05 8.11 2.45
N LEU A 16 3.80 7.09 1.65
CA LEU A 16 4.02 5.71 2.08
C LEU A 16 5.10 5.03 1.27
N ASP A 17 6.01 5.80 0.70
CA ASP A 17 7.05 5.24 -0.15
C ASP A 17 7.88 4.17 0.53
N ALA A 18 8.15 4.34 1.79
CA ALA A 18 8.98 3.36 2.51
C ALA A 18 8.28 2.02 2.65
N ALA A 19 6.97 1.98 2.44
CA ALA A 19 6.22 0.74 2.54
C ALA A 19 5.98 0.10 1.18
N PHE A 20 6.41 0.73 0.11
CA PHE A 20 6.22 0.21 -1.24
C PHE A 20 7.07 -1.04 -1.43
N ILE A 21 6.49 -2.11 -1.91
CA ILE A 21 7.25 -3.34 -2.08
C ILE A 21 7.20 -3.89 -3.50
N GLY A 22 6.48 -3.26 -4.38
CA GLY A 22 6.50 -3.73 -5.76
C GLY A 22 5.17 -3.51 -6.45
N THR A 23 4.95 -4.24 -7.52
CA THR A 23 3.71 -4.11 -8.27
C THR A 23 3.06 -5.46 -8.39
N GLY A 24 1.77 -5.46 -8.61
CA GLY A 24 1.03 -6.68 -8.82
C GLY A 24 0.21 -6.56 -10.08
N GLU A 25 -0.15 -7.68 -10.65
CA GLU A 25 -0.99 -7.63 -11.83
C GLU A 25 -1.95 -8.81 -11.85
N ARG A 26 -3.05 -8.60 -12.52
CA ARG A 26 -4.02 -9.64 -12.71
C ARG A 26 -4.25 -9.69 -14.20
N TRP A 27 -4.43 -10.87 -14.72
CA TRP A 27 -4.60 -11.06 -16.15
C TRP A 27 -5.63 -10.08 -16.70
N GLY A 28 -5.22 -9.30 -17.68
CA GLY A 28 -6.15 -8.41 -18.35
C GLY A 28 -6.40 -7.11 -17.61
N GLN A 29 -5.70 -6.85 -16.50
CA GLN A 29 -5.89 -5.63 -15.73
C GLN A 29 -4.59 -4.85 -15.65
N PRO A 30 -4.66 -3.56 -15.39
CA PRO A 30 -3.43 -2.77 -15.27
C PRO A 30 -2.67 -3.14 -14.01
N ASN A 31 -1.39 -2.84 -14.01
CA ASN A 31 -0.56 -3.08 -12.84
C ASN A 31 -0.97 -2.15 -11.71
N VAL A 32 -0.80 -2.60 -10.49
CA VAL A 32 -1.10 -1.79 -9.32
C VAL A 32 0.10 -1.79 -8.39
N ALA A 33 0.24 -0.74 -7.60
CA ALA A 33 1.29 -0.66 -6.61
C ALA A 33 0.89 -1.54 -5.42
N VAL A 34 1.89 -2.19 -4.82
CA VAL A 34 1.65 -3.06 -3.69
C VAL A 34 2.47 -2.56 -2.51
N TYR A 35 1.84 -2.42 -1.37
CA TYR A 35 2.47 -1.90 -0.17
C TYR A 35 2.37 -2.89 0.98
N ASP A 36 3.35 -2.81 1.87
CA ASP A 36 3.33 -3.61 3.10
C ASP A 36 2.42 -2.89 4.09
N LYS A 37 1.30 -3.49 4.42
CA LYS A 37 0.31 -2.87 5.28
C LYS A 37 0.87 -2.47 6.64
N ASP A 38 1.65 -3.36 7.26
CA ASP A 38 2.20 -3.05 8.57
C ASP A 38 3.12 -1.86 8.52
N LYS A 39 3.92 -1.75 7.48
CA LYS A 39 4.81 -0.62 7.36
C LYS A 39 4.05 0.66 7.13
N CYS A 40 2.93 0.59 6.40
CA CYS A 40 2.10 1.76 6.22
C CYS A 40 1.60 2.26 7.56
N ILE A 41 1.10 1.35 8.38
CA ILE A 41 0.57 1.73 9.67
C ILE A 41 1.68 2.29 10.57
N ASN A 42 2.86 1.69 10.51
CA ASN A 42 3.98 2.18 11.31
C ASN A 42 4.40 3.59 10.90
N ILE A 43 4.36 3.88 9.61
CA ILE A 43 4.68 5.22 9.14
C ILE A 43 3.67 6.22 9.70
N LEU A 44 2.40 5.86 9.66
CA LEU A 44 1.37 6.74 10.18
C LEU A 44 1.51 6.92 11.69
N ALA A 45 1.94 5.87 12.36
CA ALA A 45 2.04 5.92 13.81
C ALA A 45 3.17 6.80 14.31
N GLU A 46 3.99 7.32 13.41
CA GLU A 46 5.02 8.26 13.82
C GLU A 46 4.42 9.57 14.27
N ASN A 47 3.20 9.86 13.84
CA ASN A 47 2.57 11.12 14.16
C ASN A 47 1.24 10.96 14.91
N MET A 48 0.90 9.77 15.29
CA MET A 48 -0.35 9.53 15.99
C MET A 48 -0.22 8.20 16.73
N SER A 49 -1.15 7.88 17.59
CA SER A 49 -1.06 6.62 18.32
C SER A 49 -1.26 5.46 17.33
N TYR A 50 -0.84 4.28 17.74
CA TYR A 50 -0.98 3.12 16.87
C TYR A 50 -2.46 2.87 16.55
N GLU A 51 -3.32 3.00 17.54
CA GLU A 51 -4.74 2.79 17.31
C GLU A 51 -5.29 3.79 16.31
N GLU A 52 -4.87 5.03 16.44
CA GLU A 52 -5.31 6.04 15.49
C GLU A 52 -4.76 5.76 14.11
N ALA A 53 -3.54 5.25 14.04
CA ALA A 53 -2.95 4.94 12.75
C ALA A 53 -3.71 3.84 12.05
N VAL A 54 -4.13 2.82 12.79
CA VAL A 54 -4.90 1.72 12.21
C VAL A 54 -6.24 2.24 11.69
N GLU A 55 -6.91 3.07 12.47
CA GLU A 55 -8.17 3.63 12.02
C GLU A 55 -8.00 4.51 10.80
N TYR A 56 -6.99 5.35 10.83
CA TYR A 56 -6.74 6.24 9.71
C TYR A 56 -6.46 5.43 8.45
N PHE A 57 -5.66 4.39 8.60
CA PHE A 57 -5.32 3.56 7.45
C PHE A 57 -6.58 2.92 6.88
N ASN A 58 -7.40 2.35 7.74
CA ASN A 58 -8.58 1.65 7.27
C ASN A 58 -9.58 2.56 6.59
N PHE A 59 -9.81 3.73 7.13
CA PHE A 59 -10.83 4.62 6.58
C PHE A 59 -10.36 5.54 5.48
N ASN A 60 -9.10 5.92 5.51
CA ASN A 60 -8.63 6.92 4.57
C ASN A 60 -7.68 6.40 3.51
N ILE A 61 -7.14 5.23 3.73
CA ILE A 61 -6.17 4.67 2.78
C ILE A 61 -6.68 3.39 2.17
N ALA A 62 -6.86 2.37 3.00
CA ALA A 62 -7.30 1.09 2.49
C ALA A 62 -8.73 1.16 1.94
N GLY A 63 -9.54 2.03 2.52
CA GLY A 63 -10.92 2.16 2.08
C GLY A 63 -11.12 3.05 0.89
N ALA A 64 -10.07 3.72 0.43
CA ALA A 64 -10.21 4.65 -0.68
C ALA A 64 -10.11 3.92 -2.00
N TRP A 65 -11.15 4.01 -2.80
CA TRP A 65 -11.15 3.39 -4.12
C TRP A 65 -10.91 4.47 -5.16
N VAL A 66 -9.84 4.33 -5.94
CA VAL A 66 -9.53 5.32 -6.96
C VAL A 66 -9.44 4.70 -8.34
N GLY A 67 -10.18 3.63 -8.56
CA GLY A 67 -10.22 2.99 -9.87
C GLY A 67 -9.53 1.65 -9.85
N GLU A 68 -9.36 1.08 -11.01
CA GLU A 68 -8.78 -0.24 -11.13
C GLU A 68 -7.33 -0.31 -10.71
N GLN A 69 -6.68 0.83 -10.60
CA GLN A 69 -5.29 0.86 -10.17
C GLN A 69 -5.13 1.25 -8.71
N THR A 70 -6.19 1.12 -7.93
CA THR A 70 -6.10 1.37 -6.50
C THR A 70 -5.01 0.47 -5.92
N PRO A 71 -4.07 1.03 -5.17
CA PRO A 71 -2.99 0.21 -4.60
C PRO A 71 -3.52 -0.90 -3.70
N ILE A 72 -2.75 -1.95 -3.59
CA ILE A 72 -3.07 -3.09 -2.76
C ILE A 72 -2.17 -3.06 -1.54
N PHE A 73 -2.76 -3.35 -0.38
CA PHE A 73 -2.00 -3.40 0.87
C PHE A 73 -2.02 -4.83 1.36
N VAL A 74 -0.85 -5.40 1.58
CA VAL A 74 -0.76 -6.82 1.90
C VAL A 74 -0.16 -7.06 3.27
N ASP A 75 -0.53 -8.18 3.85
CA ASP A 75 0.09 -8.69 5.05
C ASP A 75 1.11 -9.70 4.56
N LEU A 76 2.36 -9.47 4.89
CA LEU A 76 3.40 -10.34 4.37
C LEU A 76 3.33 -11.71 5.00
N GLU A 77 3.58 -12.68 4.16
CA GLU A 77 3.47 -14.04 4.53
C GLU A 77 4.32 -14.48 5.70
N GLU A 78 5.44 -13.86 5.89
CA GLU A 78 6.31 -14.26 6.97
C GLU A 78 5.61 -14.18 8.31
N LYS A 79 4.51 -13.44 8.41
CA LYS A 79 3.77 -13.42 9.64
C LYS A 79 3.08 -14.75 9.88
N TYR A 80 2.87 -15.50 8.85
CA TYR A 80 2.14 -16.74 8.91
C TYR A 80 3.01 -17.96 8.72
N LEU A 81 4.28 -17.74 8.54
CA LEU A 81 5.17 -18.85 8.34
C LEU A 81 5.67 -19.35 9.64
N CYS A 82 4.88 -19.91 10.39
CA CYS A 82 5.33 -20.37 11.60
C CYS A 82 5.86 -21.68 11.56
N LEU A 83 6.58 -21.91 10.70
CA LEU A 83 7.09 -23.23 10.59
C LEU A 83 8.26 -23.51 11.50
#